data_bd0373d0c07fed9c53055d15578fe270
#
_entry.id   bd0373d0c07fed9c53055d15578fe270
#
_cell.length_a   1.000
_cell.length_b   1.000
_cell.length_c   1.000
_cell.angle_alpha   90.00
_cell.angle_beta   90.00
_cell.angle_gamma   90.00
#
_symmetry.space_group_name_H-M   'P 1'
#
loop_
_entity.id
_entity.type
_entity.pdbx_description
1 polymer ?
#
loop_
_entity_poly.entity_id
_entity_poly.type
_entity_poly.pdbx_seq_one_letter_code
_entity_poly.pdbx_strand_id
1 'polypeptide(L)'
;MIAVAGVSGSGPTVRRGEIRWVDFDPTQGAEIRKRRPAVVITADGLNRARRTVVVVPLSSGPQPHPPIVIATPSAGRRSVAVCDQLRAVDKRRLVRNDGRLSTADLISVEDGVRRILTL
;
A
#
# COMPACT_ATOMS: atom_id res chain seq x y z
N MET A 1 0.38 24.04 -5.63
CA MET A 1 -0.45 22.88 -5.34
C MET A 1 -1.08 22.33 -6.61
N ILE A 2 -1.20 21.05 -6.69
CA ILE A 2 -1.76 20.40 -7.86
C ILE A 2 -3.25 20.66 -7.94
N ALA A 3 -3.70 21.14 -9.08
CA ALA A 3 -5.12 21.28 -9.34
C ALA A 3 -5.76 19.89 -9.45
N VAL A 4 -6.91 19.73 -8.88
CA VAL A 4 -7.57 18.43 -8.84
C VAL A 4 -8.90 18.42 -9.59
N ALA A 5 -9.14 19.46 -10.36
CA ALA A 5 -10.37 19.52 -11.16
C ALA A 5 -10.45 18.30 -12.07
N GLY A 6 -11.58 17.67 -12.15
CA GLY A 6 -11.77 16.48 -12.96
C GLY A 6 -11.41 15.19 -12.26
N VAL A 7 -10.72 15.26 -11.12
CA VAL A 7 -10.37 14.06 -10.35
C VAL A 7 -11.35 13.85 -9.21
N SER A 8 -11.74 14.95 -8.57
CA SER A 8 -12.60 14.89 -7.42
C SER A 8 -13.97 14.31 -7.75
N GLY A 9 -14.48 13.50 -6.88
CA GLY A 9 -15.82 12.95 -6.97
C GLY A 9 -16.00 11.80 -7.94
N SER A 10 -14.94 11.42 -8.69
CA SER A 10 -15.08 10.37 -9.70
C SER A 10 -14.42 9.10 -9.27
N GLY A 11 -14.67 8.46 -8.35
CA GLY A 11 -14.06 7.21 -7.93
C GLY A 11 -13.99 7.10 -6.43
N PRO A 12 -13.58 5.98 -5.92
CA PRO A 12 -13.53 5.75 -4.48
C PRO A 12 -12.53 6.68 -3.83
N THR A 13 -12.90 7.18 -2.66
CA THR A 13 -11.95 7.91 -1.83
C THR A 13 -10.93 6.94 -1.28
N VAL A 14 -9.67 7.22 -1.53
CA VAL A 14 -8.55 6.41 -1.04
C VAL A 14 -7.81 7.21 0.01
N ARG A 15 -7.58 6.61 1.17
CA ARG A 15 -6.91 7.28 2.29
C ARG A 15 -5.66 6.54 2.71
N ARG A 16 -4.68 7.31 3.11
CA ARG A 16 -3.43 6.78 3.64
C ARG A 16 -3.70 5.88 4.85
N GLY A 17 -3.03 4.75 4.89
CA GLY A 17 -3.20 3.76 5.95
C GLY A 17 -4.28 2.72 5.69
N GLU A 18 -5.11 2.91 4.68
CA GLU A 18 -6.13 1.92 4.33
C GLU A 18 -5.50 0.66 3.76
N ILE A 19 -6.13 -0.47 4.08
CA ILE A 19 -5.80 -1.74 3.47
C ILE A 19 -6.76 -1.92 2.30
N ARG A 20 -6.18 -2.00 1.09
CA ARG A 20 -6.95 -2.18 -0.14
C ARG A 20 -6.51 -3.45 -0.81
N TRP A 21 -7.47 -4.23 -1.29
CA TRP A 21 -7.14 -5.31 -2.20
C TRP A 21 -6.81 -4.71 -3.55
N VAL A 22 -5.68 -5.14 -4.09
CA VAL A 22 -5.13 -4.59 -5.34
C VAL A 22 -4.92 -5.73 -6.32
N ASP A 23 -5.31 -5.49 -7.56
CA ASP A 23 -4.99 -6.40 -8.66
C ASP A 23 -3.62 -6.02 -9.20
N PHE A 24 -2.63 -6.81 -8.88
CA PHE A 24 -1.25 -6.56 -9.29
C PHE A 24 -0.89 -7.17 -10.64
N ASP A 25 -1.74 -7.99 -11.21
CA ASP A 25 -1.48 -8.56 -12.52
C ASP A 25 -1.72 -7.56 -13.64
N PRO A 26 -0.95 -7.62 -14.73
CA PRO A 26 0.20 -8.49 -14.93
C PRO A 26 1.46 -7.97 -14.22
N THR A 27 2.29 -8.90 -13.77
CA THR A 27 3.57 -8.62 -13.14
C THR A 27 4.65 -9.47 -13.79
N GLN A 28 5.92 -9.18 -13.48
CA GLN A 28 7.05 -9.88 -14.06
C GLN A 28 8.01 -10.36 -12.98
N GLY A 29 8.58 -11.53 -13.22
CA GLY A 29 9.65 -12.06 -12.39
C GLY A 29 9.26 -12.26 -10.93
N ALA A 30 10.04 -11.67 -10.03
CA ALA A 30 9.86 -11.82 -8.59
C ALA A 30 8.83 -10.87 -8.00
N GLU A 31 8.15 -10.08 -8.82
CA GLU A 31 7.13 -9.16 -8.32
C GLU A 31 5.94 -9.93 -7.74
N ILE A 32 5.32 -9.33 -6.73
CA ILE A 32 4.10 -9.88 -6.13
C ILE A 32 2.98 -9.85 -7.16
N ARG A 33 2.30 -10.99 -7.29
CA ARG A 33 1.28 -11.22 -8.32
C ARG A 33 -0.12 -11.30 -7.73
N LYS A 34 -1.10 -11.31 -8.64
CA LYS A 34 -2.51 -11.56 -8.35
C LYS A 34 -3.12 -10.44 -7.50
N ARG A 35 -4.27 -10.73 -6.95
CA ARG A 35 -4.94 -9.83 -6.03
C ARG A 35 -4.41 -10.08 -4.64
N ARG A 36 -3.94 -9.02 -4.02
CA ARG A 36 -3.43 -9.08 -2.66
C ARG A 36 -3.81 -7.83 -1.91
N PRO A 37 -3.93 -7.91 -0.60
CA PRO A 37 -4.08 -6.71 0.18
C PRO A 37 -2.78 -5.90 0.15
N ALA A 38 -2.93 -4.60 0.23
CA ALA A 38 -1.81 -3.67 0.28
C ALA A 38 -2.19 -2.48 1.14
N VAL A 39 -1.23 -1.85 1.75
CA VAL A 39 -1.48 -0.64 2.52
C VAL A 39 -1.12 0.58 1.68
N VAL A 40 -2.02 1.57 1.67
CA VAL A 40 -1.81 2.84 0.99
C VAL A 40 -0.89 3.70 1.86
N ILE A 41 0.22 4.13 1.32
CA ILE A 41 1.18 4.97 2.06
C ILE A 41 1.31 6.37 1.49
N THR A 42 0.69 6.64 0.35
CA THR A 42 0.71 7.98 -0.27
C THR A 42 -0.08 8.97 0.57
N ALA A 43 0.41 10.20 0.66
CA ALA A 43 -0.28 11.28 1.35
C ALA A 43 -1.66 11.53 0.74
N ASP A 44 -2.62 11.87 1.60
CA ASP A 44 -4.03 12.01 1.17
C ASP A 44 -4.24 13.08 0.11
N GLY A 45 -3.46 14.16 0.14
CA GLY A 45 -3.54 15.17 -0.89
C GLY A 45 -3.23 14.62 -2.28
N LEU A 46 -2.23 13.76 -2.38
CA LEU A 46 -1.89 13.10 -3.63
C LEU A 46 -2.89 12.01 -3.97
N ASN A 47 -3.37 11.30 -2.98
CA ASN A 47 -4.41 10.27 -3.20
C ASN A 47 -5.66 10.87 -3.84
N ARG A 48 -6.00 12.12 -3.50
CA ARG A 48 -7.14 12.81 -4.12
C ARG A 48 -6.81 13.33 -5.50
N ALA A 49 -5.58 13.80 -5.70
CA ALA A 49 -5.21 14.53 -6.91
C ALA A 49 -4.77 13.65 -8.07
N ARG A 50 -4.23 12.47 -7.78
CA ARG A 50 -3.60 11.64 -8.80
C ARG A 50 -4.47 10.43 -9.13
N ARG A 51 -4.26 9.86 -10.32
CA ARG A 51 -4.91 8.60 -10.71
C ARG A 51 -4.22 7.39 -10.12
N THR A 52 -3.05 7.59 -9.52
CA THR A 52 -2.26 6.53 -8.91
C THR A 52 -2.14 6.75 -7.42
N VAL A 53 -1.92 5.66 -6.70
CA VAL A 53 -1.57 5.69 -5.28
C VAL A 53 -0.35 4.81 -5.09
N VAL A 54 0.45 5.09 -4.07
CA VAL A 54 1.59 4.25 -3.73
C VAL A 54 1.18 3.30 -2.62
N VAL A 55 1.43 2.03 -2.84
CA VAL A 55 1.05 0.97 -1.91
C VAL A 55 2.24 0.10 -1.56
N VAL A 56 2.16 -0.55 -0.40
CA VAL A 56 3.08 -1.60 0.00
C VAL A 56 2.27 -2.89 0.11
N PRO A 57 2.61 -3.92 -0.66
CA PRO A 57 1.87 -5.18 -0.60
C PRO A 57 1.97 -5.85 0.76
N LEU A 58 0.87 -6.47 1.18
CA LEU A 58 0.80 -7.30 2.37
C LEU A 58 0.77 -8.77 1.95
N SER A 59 1.36 -9.61 2.79
CA SER A 59 1.43 -11.04 2.51
C SER A 59 1.36 -11.80 3.84
N SER A 60 1.01 -13.07 3.79
CA SER A 60 1.00 -13.92 4.97
C SER A 60 2.05 -15.03 4.90
N GLY A 61 2.85 -15.07 3.85
CA GLY A 61 3.84 -16.12 3.64
C GLY A 61 5.20 -15.87 4.30
N PRO A 62 5.80 -14.71 4.06
CA PRO A 62 7.16 -14.46 4.55
C PRO A 62 7.22 -14.29 6.07
N GLN A 63 8.38 -14.65 6.64
CA GLN A 63 8.67 -14.30 8.01
C GLN A 63 9.11 -12.83 8.09
N PRO A 64 8.86 -12.15 9.21
CA PRO A 64 9.38 -10.81 9.40
C PRO A 64 10.91 -10.76 9.25
N HIS A 65 11.36 -9.75 8.54
CA HIS A 65 12.81 -9.53 8.30
C HIS A 65 13.03 -8.03 8.07
N PRO A 66 13.01 -7.23 9.15
CA PRO A 66 13.17 -5.78 9.00
C PRO A 66 14.52 -5.42 8.39
N PRO A 67 14.58 -4.35 7.60
CA PRO A 67 13.49 -3.44 7.24
C PRO A 67 12.68 -3.88 6.01
N ILE A 68 13.01 -5.02 5.41
CA ILE A 68 12.40 -5.45 4.15
C ILE A 68 10.99 -5.98 4.37
N VAL A 69 10.83 -6.85 5.36
CA VAL A 69 9.55 -7.49 5.67
C VAL A 69 9.17 -7.12 7.10
N ILE A 70 8.09 -6.36 7.24
CA ILE A 70 7.67 -5.78 8.51
C ILE A 70 6.36 -6.44 8.96
N ALA A 71 6.33 -6.91 10.21
CA ALA A 71 5.11 -7.48 10.77
C ALA A 71 4.00 -6.43 10.85
N THR A 72 2.80 -6.81 10.42
CA THR A 72 1.62 -5.94 10.45
C THR A 72 0.43 -6.71 11.06
N PRO A 73 0.51 -7.04 12.35
CA PRO A 73 -0.51 -7.91 12.97
C PRO A 73 -1.92 -7.32 12.97
N SER A 74 -2.07 -6.00 12.85
CA SER A 74 -3.41 -5.41 12.75
C SER A 74 -4.11 -5.75 11.45
N ALA A 75 -3.39 -6.20 10.43
CA ALA A 75 -3.98 -6.64 9.16
C ALA A 75 -4.25 -8.15 9.15
N GLY A 76 -3.78 -8.86 10.15
CA GLY A 76 -3.93 -10.30 10.27
C GLY A 76 -2.75 -10.89 11.02
N ARG A 77 -3.01 -11.97 11.73
CA ARG A 77 -2.04 -12.56 12.64
C ARG A 77 -0.66 -12.82 12.02
N ARG A 78 -0.64 -13.24 10.74
CA ARG A 78 0.60 -13.53 10.04
C ARG A 78 0.92 -12.52 8.95
N SER A 79 0.20 -11.40 8.94
CA SER A 79 0.38 -10.40 7.92
C SER A 79 1.73 -9.70 8.08
N VAL A 80 2.39 -9.50 6.95
CA VAL A 80 3.62 -8.72 6.86
C VAL A 80 3.51 -7.75 5.69
N ALA A 81 4.21 -6.63 5.78
CA ALA A 81 4.35 -5.69 4.68
C ALA A 81 5.69 -5.94 3.99
N VAL A 82 5.67 -6.12 2.68
CA VAL A 82 6.87 -6.37 1.88
C VAL A 82 7.34 -5.03 1.34
N CYS A 83 8.14 -4.31 2.11
CA CYS A 83 8.43 -2.90 1.88
C CYS A 83 9.21 -2.64 0.59
N ASP A 84 10.07 -3.56 0.17
CA ASP A 84 10.83 -3.39 -1.07
C ASP A 84 9.99 -3.64 -2.33
N GLN A 85 8.75 -4.08 -2.17
CA GLN A 85 7.81 -4.23 -3.27
C GLN A 85 6.84 -3.03 -3.37
N LEU A 86 7.14 -1.94 -2.68
CA LEU A 86 6.30 -0.74 -2.79
C LEU A 86 6.22 -0.30 -4.26
N ARG A 87 5.05 0.17 -4.66
CA ARG A 87 4.85 0.59 -6.03
C ARG A 87 3.66 1.51 -6.17
N ALA A 88 3.66 2.30 -7.23
CA ALA A 88 2.50 3.05 -7.64
C ALA A 88 1.56 2.14 -8.44
N VAL A 89 0.29 2.23 -8.15
CA VAL A 89 -0.74 1.50 -8.91
C VAL A 89 -1.84 2.46 -9.31
N ASP A 90 -2.44 2.21 -10.47
CA ASP A 90 -3.61 2.95 -10.91
C ASP A 90 -4.78 2.63 -9.96
N LYS A 91 -5.56 3.64 -9.63
CA LYS A 91 -6.73 3.45 -8.74
C LYS A 91 -7.71 2.41 -9.27
N ARG A 92 -7.75 2.19 -10.57
CA ARG A 92 -8.61 1.16 -11.17
C ARG A 92 -8.23 -0.24 -10.75
N ARG A 93 -7.01 -0.43 -10.23
CA ARG A 93 -6.57 -1.73 -9.72
C ARG A 93 -7.04 -2.00 -8.29
N LEU A 94 -7.60 -1.02 -7.61
CA LEU A 94 -8.13 -1.17 -6.26
C LEU A 94 -9.49 -1.86 -6.33
N VAL A 95 -9.60 -3.01 -5.67
CA VAL A 95 -10.80 -3.83 -5.77
C VAL A 95 -11.76 -3.60 -4.61
N ARG A 96 -11.25 -3.58 -3.38
CA ARG A 96 -12.11 -3.34 -2.22
C ARG A 96 -11.29 -2.79 -1.05
N ASN A 97 -12.00 -2.11 -0.16
CA ASN A 97 -11.44 -1.63 1.10
C ASN A 97 -11.56 -2.72 2.15
N ASP A 98 -10.48 -3.02 2.84
CA ASP A 98 -10.44 -4.05 3.87
C ASP A 98 -10.03 -3.48 5.22
N GLY A 99 -10.34 -2.23 5.48
CA GLY A 99 -10.05 -1.57 6.75
C GLY A 99 -8.77 -0.74 6.71
N ARG A 100 -8.11 -0.64 7.85
CA ARG A 100 -6.93 0.19 8.01
C ARG A 100 -5.90 -0.53 8.87
N LEU A 101 -4.62 -0.26 8.63
CA LEU A 101 -3.60 -0.64 9.58
C LEU A 101 -3.74 0.20 10.86
N SER A 102 -3.36 -0.38 11.99
CA SER A 102 -3.19 0.39 13.21
C SER A 102 -2.13 1.46 13.00
N THR A 103 -2.19 2.52 13.79
CA THR A 103 -1.17 3.57 13.75
C THR A 103 0.22 2.99 13.99
N ALA A 104 0.34 2.08 14.94
CA ALA A 104 1.63 1.46 15.26
C ALA A 104 2.19 0.68 14.07
N ASP A 105 1.35 -0.11 13.41
CA ASP A 105 1.80 -0.90 12.25
C ASP A 105 2.15 0.01 11.07
N LEU A 106 1.38 1.06 10.87
CA LEU A 106 1.67 2.00 9.79
C LEU A 106 3.02 2.68 10.02
N ILE A 107 3.31 3.09 11.26
CA ILE A 107 4.60 3.67 11.61
C ILE A 107 5.74 2.69 11.34
N SER A 108 5.54 1.43 11.66
CA SER A 108 6.54 0.39 11.39
C SER A 108 6.81 0.23 9.89
N VAL A 109 5.76 0.25 9.09
CA VAL A 109 5.89 0.16 7.62
C VAL A 109 6.62 1.39 7.08
N GLU A 110 6.24 2.58 7.57
CA GLU A 110 6.92 3.82 7.17
C GLU A 110 8.42 3.77 7.49
N ASP A 111 8.77 3.27 8.68
CA ASP A 111 10.16 3.12 9.05
C ASP A 111 10.88 2.16 8.11
N GLY A 112 10.26 1.03 7.79
CA GLY A 112 10.83 0.08 6.84
C GLY A 112 11.09 0.71 5.49
N VAL A 113 10.10 1.41 4.95
CA VAL A 113 10.23 2.09 3.66
C VAL A 113 11.34 3.15 3.71
N ARG A 114 11.36 3.95 4.77
CA ARG A 114 12.38 4.97 4.93
C ARG A 114 13.78 4.37 4.92
N ARG A 115 13.95 3.26 5.60
CA ARG A 115 15.26 2.61 5.73
C ARG A 115 15.72 1.97 4.42
N ILE A 116 14.84 1.30 3.69
CA ILE A 116 15.23 0.69 2.41
C ILE A 116 15.51 1.73 1.33
N LEU A 117 14.92 2.92 1.45
CA LEU A 117 15.14 4.03 0.51
C LEU A 117 16.18 5.02 1.02
N THR A 118 16.71 4.82 2.21
CA THR A 118 17.70 5.71 2.86
C THR A 118 17.20 7.17 2.97
N LEU A 119 15.97 7.32 3.36
CA LEU A 119 15.37 8.64 3.55
C LEU A 119 15.50 9.14 4.98
#